data_d0dacf5feb8d8474de9ce82eb570bfaf
#
_entry.id   d0dacf5feb8d8474de9ce82eb570bfaf
#
_cell.length_a   1.000
_cell.length_b   1.000
_cell.length_c   1.000
_cell.angle_alpha   90.00
_cell.angle_beta   90.00
_cell.angle_gamma   90.00
#
_symmetry.space_group_name_H-M   'P 1'
#
loop_
_entity.id
_entity.type
_entity.pdbx_description
1 polymer ?
#
loop_
_entity_poly.entity_id
_entity_poly.type
_entity_poly.pdbx_seq_one_letter_code
_entity_poly.pdbx_strand_id
1 'polypeptide(L)'
;MGTRDDLGRLLLRVTLGGIVLFHGIFKLTHGVDWIRGPLGALGLPGFLAYGTYVAEVLAPMLLFVGWKARLAALAIAFDMLMAIVLVLRPRLFTVNQGGGGWGIEVEGMILLMAVSVFLLGSGRYRLGRGVWD
;
A
#
# COMPACT_ATOMS: atom_id res chain seq x y z
N MET A 1 -0.50 18.90 19.20
CA MET A 1 -1.43 18.34 18.22
C MET A 1 -2.77 18.08 18.84
N GLY A 2 -3.84 18.46 18.16
CA GLY A 2 -5.20 18.30 18.69
C GLY A 2 -5.76 16.90 18.48
N THR A 3 -6.78 16.55 19.24
CA THR A 3 -7.51 15.28 19.13
C THR A 3 -8.02 15.03 17.70
N ARG A 4 -8.41 16.07 16.98
CA ARG A 4 -8.87 15.96 15.59
C ARG A 4 -7.77 15.48 14.66
N ASP A 5 -6.54 15.96 14.84
CA ASP A 5 -5.38 15.54 14.04
C ASP A 5 -5.05 14.06 14.28
N ASP A 6 -5.10 13.63 15.53
CA ASP A 6 -4.84 12.25 15.91
C ASP A 6 -5.93 11.31 15.38
N LEU A 7 -7.19 11.73 15.39
CA LEU A 7 -8.29 10.98 14.78
C LEU A 7 -8.15 10.90 13.26
N GLY A 8 -7.74 12.00 12.62
CA GLY A 8 -7.46 12.02 11.18
C GLY A 8 -6.36 11.03 10.80
N ARG A 9 -5.28 10.99 11.57
CA ARG A 9 -4.18 10.03 11.36
C ARG A 9 -4.64 8.59 11.55
N LEU A 10 -5.44 8.33 12.59
CA LEU A 10 -6.00 7.01 12.85
C LEU A 10 -6.90 6.58 11.69
N LEU A 11 -7.81 7.44 11.26
CA LEU A 11 -8.72 7.16 10.15
C LEU A 11 -7.97 6.87 8.86
N LEU A 12 -7.00 7.70 8.51
CA LEU A 12 -6.16 7.52 7.33
C LEU A 12 -5.43 6.17 7.35
N ARG A 13 -4.82 5.84 8.47
CA ARG A 13 -4.05 4.63 8.68
C ARG A 13 -4.92 3.37 8.59
N VAL A 14 -6.08 3.38 9.25
CA VAL A 14 -7.02 2.24 9.23
C VAL A 14 -7.65 2.07 7.85
N THR A 15 -8.00 3.16 7.19
CA THR A 15 -8.56 3.12 5.82
C THR A 15 -7.52 2.56 4.83
N LEU A 16 -6.31 3.07 4.87
CA LEU A 16 -5.22 2.57 4.02
C LEU A 16 -4.99 1.07 4.26
N GLY A 17 -4.85 0.69 5.53
CA GLY A 17 -4.66 -0.71 5.90
C GLY A 17 -5.81 -1.61 5.45
N GLY A 18 -7.04 -1.18 5.61
CA GLY A 18 -8.23 -1.93 5.20
C GLY A 18 -8.28 -2.16 3.69
N ILE A 19 -8.07 -1.11 2.90
CA ILE A 19 -8.07 -1.21 1.43
C ILE A 19 -6.94 -2.12 0.95
N VAL A 20 -5.73 -1.94 1.45
CA VAL A 20 -4.58 -2.74 1.04
C VAL A 20 -4.73 -4.20 1.46
N LEU A 21 -5.33 -4.46 2.64
CA LEU A 21 -5.56 -5.81 3.11
C LEU A 21 -6.52 -6.59 2.19
N PHE A 22 -7.53 -5.96 1.61
CA PHE A 22 -8.39 -6.59 0.60
C PHE A 22 -7.55 -7.11 -0.58
N HIS A 23 -6.62 -6.32 -1.07
CA HIS A 23 -5.70 -6.74 -2.13
C HIS A 23 -4.81 -7.90 -1.67
N GLY A 24 -4.31 -7.85 -0.44
CA GLY A 24 -3.49 -8.90 0.15
C GLY A 24 -4.24 -10.22 0.32
N ILE A 25 -5.47 -10.19 0.81
CA ILE A 25 -6.33 -11.36 0.95
C ILE A 25 -6.61 -12.00 -0.43
N PHE A 26 -6.90 -11.19 -1.43
CA PHE A 26 -7.08 -11.68 -2.79
C PHE A 26 -5.85 -12.44 -3.29
N LYS A 27 -4.67 -11.91 -3.07
CA LYS A 27 -3.40 -12.56 -3.45
C LYS A 27 -3.11 -13.82 -2.64
N LEU A 28 -3.50 -13.87 -1.37
CA LEU A 28 -3.38 -15.09 -0.57
C LEU A 28 -4.26 -16.23 -1.11
N THR A 29 -5.43 -15.91 -1.64
CA THR A 29 -6.37 -16.91 -2.18
C THR A 29 -6.09 -17.28 -3.63
N HIS A 30 -5.54 -16.37 -4.44
CA HIS A 30 -5.30 -16.56 -5.88
C HIS A 30 -3.82 -16.72 -6.24
N GLY A 31 -2.90 -16.46 -5.31
CA GLY A 31 -1.46 -16.52 -5.52
C GLY A 31 -0.88 -15.28 -6.19
N VAL A 32 0.45 -15.28 -6.33
CA VAL A 32 1.23 -14.17 -6.90
C VAL A 32 2.10 -14.59 -8.09
N ASP A 33 1.91 -15.78 -8.62
CA ASP A 33 2.74 -16.30 -9.70
C ASP A 33 2.67 -15.45 -10.97
N TRP A 34 1.54 -14.79 -11.21
CA TRP A 34 1.36 -13.87 -12.33
C TRP A 34 2.31 -12.67 -12.30
N ILE A 35 2.84 -12.31 -11.12
CA ILE A 35 3.79 -11.20 -10.97
C ILE A 35 5.19 -11.60 -11.46
N ARG A 36 5.49 -12.88 -11.51
CA ARG A 36 6.80 -13.39 -11.93
C ARG A 36 7.15 -13.03 -13.38
N GLY A 37 6.15 -13.02 -14.26
CA GLY A 37 6.34 -12.62 -15.66
C GLY A 37 6.84 -11.18 -15.79
N PRO A 38 6.11 -10.17 -15.26
CA PRO A 38 6.55 -8.78 -15.24
C PRO A 38 7.92 -8.57 -14.56
N LEU A 39 8.21 -9.28 -13.47
CA LEU A 39 9.52 -9.22 -12.81
C LEU A 39 10.63 -9.73 -13.74
N GLY A 40 10.41 -10.87 -14.39
CA GLY A 40 11.37 -11.46 -15.33
C GLY A 40 11.66 -10.56 -16.52
N ALA A 41 10.66 -9.83 -17.00
CA ALA A 41 10.83 -8.85 -18.09
C ALA A 41 11.81 -7.73 -17.73
N LEU A 42 11.99 -7.43 -16.43
CA LEU A 42 12.99 -6.47 -15.95
C LEU A 42 14.28 -7.13 -15.46
N GLY A 43 14.44 -8.44 -15.65
CA GLY A 43 15.60 -9.18 -15.15
C GLY A 43 15.62 -9.37 -13.64
N LEU A 44 14.47 -9.22 -12.97
CA LEU A 44 14.37 -9.36 -11.52
C LEU A 44 14.00 -10.80 -11.13
N PRO A 45 14.49 -11.30 -9.95
CA PRO A 45 14.16 -12.64 -9.47
C PRO A 45 12.66 -12.80 -9.20
N GLY A 46 12.10 -13.95 -9.58
CA GLY A 46 10.68 -14.25 -9.40
C GLY A 46 10.22 -14.33 -7.95
N PHE A 47 11.13 -14.66 -7.01
CA PHE A 47 10.78 -14.72 -5.57
C PHE A 47 10.37 -13.37 -5.01
N LEU A 48 10.73 -12.25 -5.66
CA LEU A 48 10.30 -10.91 -5.25
C LEU A 48 8.78 -10.74 -5.30
N ALA A 49 8.07 -11.58 -6.05
CA ALA A 49 6.61 -11.61 -6.05
C ALA A 49 6.04 -11.86 -4.64
N TYR A 50 6.72 -12.62 -3.81
CA TYR A 50 6.29 -12.84 -2.41
C TYR A 50 6.44 -11.60 -1.54
N GLY A 51 7.19 -10.60 -1.95
CA GLY A 51 7.28 -9.31 -1.26
C GLY A 51 5.95 -8.59 -1.18
N THR A 52 5.02 -8.86 -2.10
CA THR A 52 3.66 -8.29 -2.04
C THR A 52 2.90 -8.73 -0.80
N TYR A 53 3.14 -9.94 -0.28
CA TYR A 53 2.52 -10.40 0.96
C TYR A 53 2.98 -9.57 2.16
N VAL A 54 4.24 -9.16 2.19
CA VAL A 54 4.75 -8.26 3.22
C VAL A 54 4.05 -6.91 3.15
N ALA A 55 3.94 -6.33 1.97
CA ALA A 55 3.35 -5.01 1.77
C ALA A 55 1.82 -5.00 1.90
N GLU A 56 1.14 -6.08 1.54
CA GLU A 56 -0.33 -6.11 1.45
C GLU A 56 -1.02 -6.93 2.53
N VAL A 57 -0.28 -7.68 3.33
CA VAL A 57 -0.82 -8.44 4.48
C VAL A 57 -0.17 -7.97 5.78
N LEU A 58 1.14 -8.06 5.91
CA LEU A 58 1.86 -7.68 7.13
C LEU A 58 1.77 -6.17 7.39
N ALA A 59 2.06 -5.35 6.40
CA ALA A 59 2.05 -3.89 6.55
C ALA A 59 0.68 -3.35 6.98
N PRO A 60 -0.46 -3.78 6.40
CA PRO A 60 -1.78 -3.39 6.91
C PRO A 60 -2.00 -3.73 8.37
N MET A 61 -1.56 -4.88 8.83
CA MET A 61 -1.69 -5.27 10.23
C MET A 61 -0.91 -4.33 11.15
N LEU A 62 0.28 -3.94 10.75
CA LEU A 62 1.10 -2.96 11.47
C LEU A 62 0.42 -1.57 11.49
N LEU A 63 -0.23 -1.20 10.40
CA LEU A 63 -1.00 0.05 10.34
C LEU A 63 -2.17 0.05 11.31
N PHE A 64 -2.90 -1.05 11.44
CA PHE A 64 -4.04 -1.14 12.35
C PHE A 64 -3.61 -0.91 13.80
N VAL A 65 -2.54 -1.55 14.23
CA VAL A 65 -2.06 -1.42 15.61
C VAL A 65 -1.23 -0.14 15.84
N GLY A 66 -0.78 0.50 14.78
CA GLY A 66 0.06 1.69 14.88
C GLY A 66 1.45 1.40 15.41
N TRP A 67 2.02 0.28 14.99
CA TRP A 67 3.39 -0.09 15.29
C TRP A 67 4.22 -0.11 14.01
N LYS A 68 5.32 0.64 14.01
CA LYS A 68 6.17 0.83 12.82
C LYS A 68 5.37 1.28 11.59
N ALA A 69 4.37 2.13 11.80
CA ALA A 69 3.43 2.52 10.76
C ALA A 69 4.10 3.24 9.59
N ARG A 70 5.14 4.02 9.84
CA ARG A 70 5.91 4.67 8.77
C ARG A 70 6.63 3.66 7.89
N LEU A 71 7.23 2.64 8.51
CA LEU A 71 7.90 1.55 7.76
C LEU A 71 6.88 0.75 6.95
N ALA A 72 5.73 0.42 7.55
CA ALA A 72 4.63 -0.26 6.86
C ALA A 72 4.12 0.57 5.68
N ALA A 73 3.90 1.85 5.88
CA ALA A 73 3.47 2.77 4.81
C ALA A 73 4.50 2.86 3.68
N LEU A 74 5.79 2.89 4.02
CA LEU A 74 6.86 2.89 3.02
C LEU A 74 6.85 1.61 2.18
N ALA A 75 6.63 0.45 2.81
CA ALA A 75 6.50 -0.83 2.10
C ALA A 75 5.31 -0.82 1.14
N ILE A 76 4.15 -0.30 1.57
CA ILE A 76 2.97 -0.17 0.72
C ILE A 76 3.22 0.79 -0.44
N ALA A 77 3.85 1.94 -0.18
CA ALA A 77 4.18 2.92 -1.23
C ALA A 77 5.10 2.31 -2.28
N PHE A 78 6.11 1.57 -1.86
CA PHE A 78 7.01 0.88 -2.78
C PHE A 78 6.27 -0.18 -3.60
N ASP A 79 5.41 -0.97 -2.97
CA ASP A 79 4.61 -1.99 -3.64
C ASP A 79 3.70 -1.38 -4.72
N MET A 80 3.00 -0.29 -4.40
CA MET A 80 2.16 0.42 -5.36
C MET A 80 2.96 1.02 -6.51
N LEU A 81 4.12 1.59 -6.22
CA LEU A 81 5.01 2.12 -7.24
C LEU A 81 5.47 1.02 -8.18
N MET A 82 5.85 -0.14 -7.65
CA MET A 82 6.24 -1.30 -8.47
C MET A 82 5.07 -1.84 -9.28
N ALA A 83 3.86 -1.90 -8.72
CA ALA A 83 2.67 -2.30 -9.46
C ALA A 83 2.41 -1.37 -10.66
N ILE A 84 2.53 -0.06 -10.47
CA ILE A 84 2.37 0.93 -11.55
C ILE A 84 3.43 0.71 -12.63
N VAL A 85 4.68 0.57 -12.25
CA VAL A 85 5.80 0.43 -13.19
C VAL A 85 5.76 -0.92 -13.94
N LEU A 86 5.46 -2.02 -13.23
CA LEU A 86 5.53 -3.37 -13.79
C LEU A 86 4.29 -3.77 -14.59
N VAL A 87 3.12 -3.39 -14.11
CA VAL A 87 1.85 -3.94 -14.60
C VAL A 87 0.93 -2.87 -15.18
N LEU A 88 0.82 -1.73 -14.51
CA LEU A 88 -0.19 -0.73 -14.80
C LEU A 88 0.28 0.41 -15.70
N ARG A 89 1.52 0.36 -16.16
CA ARG A 89 2.07 1.39 -17.05
C ARG A 89 1.18 1.69 -18.26
N PRO A 90 0.57 0.70 -18.94
CA PRO A 90 -0.34 0.97 -20.06
C PRO A 90 -1.60 1.74 -19.68
N ARG A 91 -1.97 1.72 -18.39
CA ARG A 91 -3.17 2.42 -17.89
C ARG A 91 -2.88 3.82 -17.38
N LEU A 92 -1.61 4.24 -17.35
CA LEU A 92 -1.19 5.51 -16.73
C LEU A 92 -1.89 6.73 -17.33
N PHE A 93 -2.14 6.72 -18.64
CA PHE A 93 -2.80 7.82 -19.35
C PHE A 93 -4.17 7.42 -19.91
N THR A 94 -4.86 6.51 -19.24
CA THR A 94 -6.19 6.04 -19.66
C THR A 94 -7.27 6.51 -18.71
N VAL A 95 -8.51 6.47 -19.22
CA VAL A 95 -9.72 6.74 -18.45
C VAL A 95 -10.54 5.46 -18.40
N ASN A 96 -11.03 5.13 -17.20
CA ASN A 96 -11.88 3.96 -17.02
C ASN A 96 -13.25 4.18 -17.68
N GLN A 97 -13.61 3.32 -18.62
CA GLN A 97 -14.84 3.43 -19.38
C GLN A 97 -16.12 3.23 -18.54
N GLY A 98 -16.00 2.54 -17.40
CA GLY A 98 -17.13 2.26 -16.53
C GLY A 98 -17.59 3.44 -15.67
N GLY A 99 -16.74 4.44 -15.46
CA GLY A 99 -17.08 5.56 -14.55
C GLY A 99 -16.30 6.84 -14.79
N GLY A 100 -15.43 6.88 -15.80
CA GLY A 100 -14.66 8.06 -16.17
C GLY A 100 -13.46 8.34 -15.25
N GLY A 101 -13.14 7.46 -14.31
CA GLY A 101 -11.98 7.60 -13.43
C GLY A 101 -10.67 7.33 -14.13
N TRP A 102 -9.59 7.80 -13.56
CA TRP A 102 -8.24 7.55 -14.05
C TRP A 102 -7.89 6.06 -13.98
N GLY A 103 -7.21 5.53 -15.00
CA GLY A 103 -6.90 4.10 -15.10
C GLY A 103 -6.13 3.49 -13.95
N ILE A 104 -5.38 4.30 -13.20
CA ILE A 104 -4.61 3.88 -12.01
C ILE A 104 -5.07 4.61 -10.74
N GLU A 105 -6.33 5.08 -10.70
CA GLU A 105 -6.78 5.93 -9.58
C GLU A 105 -6.68 5.23 -8.22
N VAL A 106 -7.00 3.96 -8.15
CA VAL A 106 -6.94 3.20 -6.89
C VAL A 106 -5.50 3.08 -6.40
N GLU A 107 -4.60 2.65 -7.25
CA GLU A 107 -3.17 2.50 -6.94
C GLU A 107 -2.53 3.85 -6.65
N GLY A 108 -2.89 4.88 -7.39
CA GLY A 108 -2.43 6.25 -7.17
C GLY A 108 -2.89 6.80 -5.82
N MET A 109 -4.15 6.59 -5.45
CA MET A 109 -4.66 6.98 -4.14
C MET A 109 -3.98 6.23 -3.00
N ILE A 110 -3.83 4.92 -3.13
CA ILE A 110 -3.13 4.10 -2.13
C ILE A 110 -1.69 4.59 -1.94
N LEU A 111 -0.99 4.86 -3.04
CA LEU A 111 0.38 5.39 -3.01
C LEU A 111 0.45 6.71 -2.24
N LEU A 112 -0.41 7.67 -2.56
CA LEU A 112 -0.42 8.98 -1.91
C LEU A 112 -0.87 8.89 -0.44
N MET A 113 -1.83 8.03 -0.13
CA MET A 113 -2.23 7.76 1.26
C MET A 113 -1.06 7.16 2.06
N ALA A 114 -0.32 6.23 1.46
CA ALA A 114 0.85 5.62 2.10
C ALA A 114 1.95 6.66 2.35
N VAL A 115 2.23 7.53 1.39
CA VAL A 115 3.16 8.65 1.56
C VAL A 115 2.68 9.57 2.68
N SER A 116 1.38 9.86 2.74
CA SER A 116 0.81 10.70 3.81
C SER A 116 0.99 10.06 5.19
N VAL A 117 0.75 8.77 5.33
CA VAL A 117 0.99 8.05 6.60
C VAL A 117 2.47 8.07 6.96
N PHE A 118 3.36 7.88 5.99
CA PHE A 118 4.81 7.94 6.22
C PHE A 118 5.23 9.32 6.77
N LEU A 119 4.71 10.38 6.21
CA LEU A 119 5.04 11.75 6.64
C LEU A 119 4.42 12.09 8.01
N LEU A 120 3.15 11.74 8.20
CA LEU A 120 2.40 12.10 9.40
C LEU A 120 2.70 11.21 10.60
N GLY A 121 3.01 9.94 10.37
CA GLY A 121 3.17 8.95 11.44
C GLY A 121 1.85 8.45 12.01
N SER A 122 1.93 7.63 13.07
CA SER A 122 0.78 6.94 13.64
C SER A 122 -0.21 7.83 14.40
N GLY A 123 0.24 8.98 14.89
CA GLY A 123 -0.56 9.78 15.80
C GLY A 123 -0.56 9.22 17.25
N ARG A 124 -1.52 9.67 18.04
CA ARG A 124 -1.63 9.29 19.47
C ARG A 124 -2.10 7.86 19.69
N TYR A 125 -3.00 7.38 18.83
CA TYR A 125 -3.64 6.06 18.98
C TYR A 125 -2.75 4.96 18.35
N ARG A 126 -1.70 4.56 19.07
CA ARG A 126 -0.70 3.61 18.58
C ARG A 126 -0.12 2.75 19.70
N LEU A 127 0.36 1.57 19.35
CA LEU A 127 1.10 0.70 20.25
C LEU A 127 2.59 1.04 20.29
N GLY A 128 3.16 1.47 19.16
CA GLY A 128 4.57 1.81 19.06
C GLY A 128 4.90 3.20 19.62
N ARG A 129 6.19 3.42 19.94
CA ARG A 129 6.71 4.70 20.42
C ARG A 129 8.07 5.02 19.81
N GLY A 130 8.37 4.50 18.65
CA GLY A 130 9.65 4.68 17.97
C GLY A 130 9.59 5.74 16.86
N VAL A 131 10.74 5.97 16.24
CA VAL A 131 10.90 6.91 15.10
C VAL A 131 10.07 6.45 13.88
N TRP A 132 9.87 5.14 13.75
CA TRP A 132 9.15 4.54 12.64
C TRP A 132 7.64 4.38 12.87
N ASP A 133 7.11 4.96 13.93
CA ASP A 133 5.68 4.93 14.28
C ASP A 133 4.90 6.14 13.79
#